data_8bc453832d4ef4279053006506ed680f
#
_entry.id   8bc453832d4ef4279053006506ed680f
#
_cell.length_a   1.000
_cell.length_b   1.000
_cell.length_c   1.000
_cell.angle_alpha   90.00
_cell.angle_beta   90.00
_cell.angle_gamma   90.00
#
_symmetry.space_group_name_H-M   'P 1'
#
loop_
_entity.id
_entity.type
_entity.pdbx_description
1 polymer ?
#
loop_
_entity_poly.entity_id
_entity_poly.type
_entity_poly.pdbx_seq_one_letter_code
_entity_poly.pdbx_strand_id
1 'polypeptide(L)'
;MTLYSPIVTESTDFKTYLIDNQGNIINSWLHPRGVASMPYLQDDSTLIYPYRVENPSMNIGGVGGGLSKYSWDGELLWSYEIANETYQHHHDIEPLPNGNILVIVYEKKSAQEAFAVGRQTIENPLNQIWAEAILEIQPVGMSSASIVWEWHIWDHLIQDVDPSLPNYGIISEHPELQDINYGSAGLGPPTTRPGGADGDWKHLNAIAYNEDLDQIAFSSRNHDEIYIIDHSTTTQEASGHSGGSSGMG
;
A
#
# COMPACT_ATOMS: atom_id res chain seq x y z
N MET A 1 -3.58 8.70 25.50
CA MET A 1 -2.63 7.57 25.37
C MET A 1 -1.95 7.69 24.02
N THR A 2 -0.70 7.23 23.90
CA THR A 2 0.06 7.23 22.65
C THR A 2 0.58 5.82 22.40
N LEU A 3 0.31 5.30 21.19
CA LEU A 3 0.87 4.05 20.70
C LEU A 3 2.04 4.37 19.76
N TYR A 4 3.19 3.72 19.91
CA TYR A 4 4.33 3.91 19.02
C TYR A 4 5.27 2.71 18.99
N SER A 5 5.94 2.53 17.85
CA SER A 5 7.02 1.55 17.67
C SER A 5 8.29 2.29 17.26
N PRO A 6 9.37 2.25 18.06
CA PRO A 6 10.65 2.82 17.67
C PRO A 6 11.21 2.10 16.44
N ILE A 7 11.69 2.87 15.45
CA ILE A 7 12.48 2.32 14.35
C ILE A 7 13.89 2.10 14.86
N VAL A 8 14.31 0.85 15.00
CA VAL A 8 15.65 0.47 15.44
C VAL A 8 16.33 -0.36 14.35
N THR A 9 17.58 -0.03 14.04
CA THR A 9 18.32 -0.64 12.92
C THR A 9 19.22 -1.81 13.32
N GLU A 10 19.54 -1.92 14.61
CA GLU A 10 20.51 -2.91 15.14
C GLU A 10 19.99 -3.64 16.38
N SER A 11 18.69 -3.93 16.44
CA SER A 11 18.08 -4.64 17.56
C SER A 11 17.46 -5.95 17.13
N THR A 12 17.47 -6.92 18.04
CA THR A 12 16.67 -8.14 17.94
C THR A 12 15.38 -8.04 18.74
N ASP A 13 15.22 -6.96 19.51
CA ASP A 13 14.09 -6.73 20.40
C ASP A 13 13.27 -5.53 19.86
N PHE A 14 12.40 -5.82 18.93
CA PHE A 14 11.47 -4.83 18.39
C PHE A 14 10.23 -4.74 19.29
N LYS A 15 9.87 -3.53 19.70
CA LYS A 15 8.74 -3.34 20.64
C LYS A 15 7.80 -2.25 20.18
N THR A 16 6.52 -2.48 20.44
CA THR A 16 5.48 -1.45 20.44
C THR A 16 5.15 -1.09 21.89
N TYR A 17 4.93 0.18 22.16
CA TYR A 17 4.57 0.70 23.46
C TYR A 17 3.26 1.46 23.41
N LEU A 18 2.41 1.23 24.39
CA LEU A 18 1.29 2.08 24.71
C LEU A 18 1.63 2.84 25.98
N ILE A 19 1.62 4.17 25.92
CA ILE A 19 1.95 5.03 27.06
C ILE A 19 0.80 5.98 27.40
N ASP A 20 0.73 6.39 28.68
CA ASP A 20 -0.17 7.45 29.11
C ASP A 20 0.41 8.85 28.83
N ASN A 21 -0.36 9.89 29.15
CA ASN A 21 0.06 11.28 28.94
C ASN A 21 1.19 11.73 29.89
N GLN A 22 1.53 10.94 30.93
CA GLN A 22 2.65 11.12 31.83
C GLN A 22 3.89 10.37 31.42
N GLY A 23 3.81 9.54 30.33
CA GLY A 23 4.91 8.73 29.83
C GLY A 23 5.07 7.37 30.51
N ASN A 24 4.13 6.97 31.35
CA ASN A 24 4.16 5.63 31.94
C ASN A 24 3.73 4.59 30.91
N ILE A 25 4.44 3.45 30.89
CA ILE A 25 4.09 2.33 30.02
C ILE A 25 2.85 1.64 30.56
N ILE A 26 1.77 1.62 29.78
CA ILE A 26 0.52 0.92 30.05
C ILE A 26 0.61 -0.53 29.57
N ASN A 27 1.14 -0.72 28.34
CA ASN A 27 1.41 -2.04 27.78
C ASN A 27 2.59 -1.99 26.81
N SER A 28 3.18 -3.16 26.53
CA SER A 28 4.20 -3.32 25.48
C SER A 28 4.13 -4.68 24.84
N TRP A 29 4.36 -4.74 23.52
CA TRP A 29 4.41 -5.95 22.73
C TRP A 29 5.81 -6.16 22.19
N LEU A 30 6.33 -7.38 22.25
CA LEU A 30 7.60 -7.79 21.66
C LEU A 30 7.34 -8.43 20.31
N HIS A 31 8.11 -8.02 19.30
CA HIS A 31 7.98 -8.50 17.92
C HIS A 31 9.27 -9.14 17.44
N PRO A 32 9.20 -10.17 16.57
CA PRO A 32 10.39 -10.82 16.01
C PRO A 32 11.05 -10.00 14.89
N ARG A 33 10.33 -9.00 14.33
CA ARG A 33 10.78 -8.20 13.20
C ARG A 33 10.50 -6.72 13.41
N GLY A 34 11.31 -5.87 12.75
CA GLY A 34 11.19 -4.42 12.82
C GLY A 34 9.88 -3.90 12.21
N VAL A 35 9.37 -2.84 12.77
CA VAL A 35 8.16 -2.16 12.29
C VAL A 35 8.35 -1.63 10.86
N ALA A 36 7.34 -1.79 10.03
CA ALA A 36 7.28 -1.21 8.69
C ALA A 36 6.66 0.20 8.70
N SER A 37 5.54 0.33 9.40
CA SER A 37 4.79 1.58 9.57
C SER A 37 4.16 1.64 10.96
N MET A 38 3.10 2.43 11.13
CA MET A 38 2.42 2.55 12.42
C MET A 38 1.67 1.26 12.79
N PRO A 39 1.73 0.82 14.05
CA PRO A 39 0.83 -0.21 14.57
C PRO A 39 -0.54 0.37 14.88
N TYR A 40 -1.57 -0.47 14.86
CA TYR A 40 -2.96 -0.10 15.11
C TYR A 40 -3.53 -0.89 16.31
N LEU A 41 -3.87 -0.20 17.38
CA LEU A 41 -4.58 -0.78 18.52
C LEU A 41 -6.09 -0.75 18.21
N GLN A 42 -6.71 -1.93 18.20
CA GLN A 42 -8.12 -2.09 17.91
C GLN A 42 -8.98 -1.94 19.16
N ASP A 43 -10.28 -1.69 19.00
CA ASP A 43 -11.24 -1.55 20.09
C ASP A 43 -11.38 -2.84 20.93
N ASP A 44 -11.12 -4.00 20.32
CA ASP A 44 -11.07 -5.30 20.99
C ASP A 44 -9.75 -5.53 21.77
N SER A 45 -8.91 -4.51 21.87
CA SER A 45 -7.59 -4.53 22.50
C SER A 45 -6.56 -5.42 21.81
N THR A 46 -6.80 -5.83 20.57
CA THR A 46 -5.77 -6.47 19.74
C THR A 46 -4.91 -5.43 19.04
N LEU A 47 -3.66 -5.78 18.75
CA LEU A 47 -2.71 -4.93 18.03
C LEU A 47 -2.48 -5.49 16.63
N ILE A 48 -2.69 -4.67 15.59
CA ILE A 48 -2.22 -4.97 14.24
C ILE A 48 -0.86 -4.30 14.06
N TYR A 49 0.13 -5.10 13.66
CA TYR A 49 1.54 -4.71 13.55
C TYR A 49 2.07 -4.97 12.14
N PRO A 50 2.25 -3.93 11.32
CA PRO A 50 2.95 -4.04 10.05
C PRO A 50 4.46 -4.23 10.30
N TYR A 51 5.08 -5.23 9.64
CA TYR A 51 6.50 -5.51 9.82
C TYR A 51 7.26 -5.65 8.50
N ARG A 52 8.57 -5.50 8.58
CA ARG A 52 9.47 -5.66 7.44
C ARG A 52 9.82 -7.13 7.22
N VAL A 53 9.63 -7.60 5.99
CA VAL A 53 10.13 -8.91 5.58
C VAL A 53 11.64 -8.86 5.31
N GLU A 54 12.32 -10.01 5.38
CA GLU A 54 13.79 -10.06 5.22
C GLU A 54 14.25 -9.81 3.79
N ASN A 55 13.49 -10.32 2.80
CA ASN A 55 13.86 -10.26 1.39
C ASN A 55 12.70 -9.71 0.55
N PRO A 56 12.42 -8.39 0.63
CA PRO A 56 11.36 -7.79 -0.17
C PRO A 56 11.70 -7.86 -1.67
N SER A 57 10.69 -8.16 -2.49
CA SER A 57 10.86 -8.22 -3.95
C SER A 57 10.99 -6.82 -4.57
N MET A 58 10.39 -5.83 -3.94
CA MET A 58 10.47 -4.41 -4.29
C MET A 58 10.93 -3.65 -3.05
N ASN A 59 12.24 -3.28 -3.04
CA ASN A 59 12.90 -2.76 -1.84
C ASN A 59 13.22 -1.27 -1.99
N ILE A 60 12.39 -0.43 -1.37
CA ILE A 60 12.56 1.02 -1.31
C ILE A 60 12.11 1.55 0.06
N GLY A 61 12.22 2.85 0.29
CA GLY A 61 11.72 3.49 1.53
C GLY A 61 10.26 3.12 1.81
N GLY A 62 9.94 2.85 3.07
CA GLY A 62 8.60 2.43 3.50
C GLY A 62 8.26 0.95 3.27
N VAL A 63 9.19 0.15 2.71
CA VAL A 63 8.95 -1.28 2.50
C VAL A 63 8.57 -2.00 3.80
N GLY A 64 7.52 -2.82 3.72
CA GLY A 64 7.03 -3.68 4.80
C GLY A 64 7.03 -5.13 4.36
N GLY A 65 5.88 -5.65 4.02
CA GLY A 65 5.63 -6.97 3.46
C GLY A 65 4.86 -7.90 4.37
N GLY A 66 4.82 -7.67 5.68
CA GLY A 66 4.10 -8.52 6.59
C GLY A 66 3.18 -7.78 7.55
N LEU A 67 2.13 -8.46 7.97
CA LEU A 67 1.17 -8.01 8.99
C LEU A 67 1.06 -9.08 10.07
N SER A 68 0.98 -8.68 11.31
CA SER A 68 0.69 -9.58 12.44
C SER A 68 -0.40 -8.99 13.32
N LYS A 69 -1.25 -9.84 13.88
CA LYS A 69 -2.24 -9.49 14.90
C LYS A 69 -1.85 -10.14 16.22
N TYR A 70 -1.78 -9.35 17.28
CA TYR A 70 -1.42 -9.79 18.64
C TYR A 70 -2.58 -9.54 19.60
N SER A 71 -2.70 -10.41 20.62
CA SER A 71 -3.56 -10.15 21.78
C SER A 71 -2.98 -9.02 22.64
N TRP A 72 -3.77 -8.53 23.61
CA TRP A 72 -3.30 -7.60 24.64
C TRP A 72 -2.08 -8.11 25.41
N ASP A 73 -2.02 -9.41 25.67
CA ASP A 73 -0.94 -10.06 26.40
C ASP A 73 0.27 -10.45 25.55
N GLY A 74 0.25 -10.09 24.24
CA GLY A 74 1.36 -10.32 23.32
C GLY A 74 1.37 -11.70 22.63
N GLU A 75 0.27 -12.46 22.71
CA GLU A 75 0.13 -13.71 21.97
C GLU A 75 -0.11 -13.40 20.48
N LEU A 76 0.63 -14.08 19.58
CA LEU A 76 0.41 -13.99 18.14
C LEU A 76 -0.88 -14.71 17.75
N LEU A 77 -1.86 -13.95 17.27
CA LEU A 77 -3.17 -14.46 16.84
C LEU A 77 -3.21 -14.78 15.35
N TRP A 78 -2.52 -13.98 14.54
CA TRP A 78 -2.48 -14.13 13.09
C TRP A 78 -1.25 -13.42 12.52
N SER A 79 -0.72 -13.95 11.41
CA SER A 79 0.33 -13.28 10.63
C SER A 79 0.25 -13.69 9.17
N TYR A 80 0.48 -12.73 8.26
CA TYR A 80 0.46 -12.96 6.81
C TYR A 80 1.47 -12.06 6.11
N GLU A 81 2.11 -12.56 5.05
CA GLU A 81 3.06 -11.79 4.23
C GLU A 81 2.49 -11.50 2.84
N ILE A 82 2.56 -10.22 2.45
CA ILE A 82 2.25 -9.72 1.12
C ILE A 82 3.57 -9.19 0.53
N ALA A 83 4.42 -10.12 0.17
CA ALA A 83 5.75 -9.89 -0.39
C ALA A 83 6.07 -11.04 -1.35
N ASN A 84 5.68 -10.88 -2.61
CA ASN A 84 5.85 -11.88 -3.66
C ASN A 84 6.32 -11.23 -4.96
N GLU A 85 6.32 -11.99 -6.07
CA GLU A 85 6.78 -11.49 -7.36
C GLU A 85 5.87 -10.41 -7.97
N THR A 86 4.61 -10.31 -7.53
CA THR A 86 3.62 -9.35 -8.05
C THR A 86 3.41 -8.18 -7.10
N TYR A 87 3.24 -8.48 -5.80
CA TYR A 87 2.88 -7.50 -4.79
C TYR A 87 3.92 -7.39 -3.69
N GLN A 88 4.12 -6.17 -3.21
CA GLN A 88 4.93 -5.87 -2.03
C GLN A 88 4.22 -4.83 -1.17
N HIS A 89 3.74 -5.22 0.02
CA HIS A 89 3.22 -4.25 0.99
C HIS A 89 4.27 -3.21 1.36
N HIS A 90 3.85 -1.96 1.42
CA HIS A 90 4.69 -0.85 1.86
C HIS A 90 3.84 0.23 2.58
N HIS A 91 4.52 1.08 3.33
CA HIS A 91 3.96 2.20 4.08
C HIS A 91 2.78 1.79 4.97
N ASP A 92 1.55 2.10 4.60
CA ASP A 92 0.42 2.14 5.50
C ASP A 92 -0.61 1.04 5.26
N ILE A 93 -1.43 0.82 6.26
CA ILE A 93 -2.59 -0.07 6.25
C ILE A 93 -3.74 0.65 6.93
N GLU A 94 -4.97 0.22 6.68
CA GLU A 94 -6.15 0.69 7.41
C GLU A 94 -7.01 -0.51 7.85
N PRO A 95 -7.07 -0.81 9.14
CA PRO A 95 -7.99 -1.82 9.67
C PRO A 95 -9.45 -1.38 9.57
N LEU A 96 -10.30 -2.23 9.01
CA LEU A 96 -11.72 -1.95 8.82
C LEU A 96 -12.57 -2.47 9.99
N PRO A 97 -13.76 -1.87 10.23
CA PRO A 97 -14.68 -2.32 11.28
C PRO A 97 -15.16 -3.77 11.14
N ASN A 98 -15.17 -4.31 9.92
CA ASN A 98 -15.54 -5.71 9.64
C ASN A 98 -14.42 -6.71 9.96
N GLY A 99 -13.25 -6.24 10.41
CA GLY A 99 -12.08 -7.05 10.72
C GLY A 99 -11.16 -7.33 9.54
N ASN A 100 -11.48 -6.86 8.34
CA ASN A 100 -10.60 -6.86 7.20
C ASN A 100 -9.54 -5.73 7.33
N ILE A 101 -8.57 -5.71 6.43
CA ILE A 101 -7.50 -4.73 6.45
C ILE A 101 -7.27 -4.24 5.03
N LEU A 102 -7.33 -2.92 4.81
CA LEU A 102 -6.85 -2.31 3.57
C LEU A 102 -5.32 -2.21 3.63
N VAL A 103 -4.68 -2.57 2.52
CA VAL A 103 -3.23 -2.65 2.43
C VAL A 103 -2.77 -1.95 1.15
N ILE A 104 -1.85 -1.00 1.28
CA ILE A 104 -1.16 -0.41 0.13
C ILE A 104 -0.08 -1.39 -0.35
N VAL A 105 -0.06 -1.69 -1.64
CA VAL A 105 0.94 -2.56 -2.24
C VAL A 105 1.53 -1.96 -3.51
N TYR A 106 2.83 -2.09 -3.70
CA TYR A 106 3.40 -2.03 -5.04
C TYR A 106 2.90 -3.20 -5.86
N GLU A 107 2.53 -2.92 -7.09
CA GLU A 107 2.21 -3.90 -8.11
C GLU A 107 3.25 -3.83 -9.23
N LYS A 108 4.02 -4.89 -9.42
CA LYS A 108 5.09 -4.92 -10.41
C LYS A 108 4.55 -5.11 -11.83
N LYS A 109 4.88 -4.18 -12.71
CA LYS A 109 4.64 -4.26 -14.15
C LYS A 109 5.98 -4.21 -14.88
N SER A 110 6.10 -4.98 -15.94
CA SER A 110 7.26 -4.95 -16.83
C SER A 110 7.25 -3.70 -17.73
N ALA A 111 8.42 -3.32 -18.26
CA ALA A 111 8.50 -2.27 -19.26
C ALA A 111 7.62 -2.56 -20.48
N GLN A 112 7.50 -3.83 -20.89
CA GLN A 112 6.65 -4.23 -22.02
C GLN A 112 5.17 -3.94 -21.76
N GLU A 113 4.66 -4.25 -20.56
CA GLU A 113 3.29 -3.92 -20.15
C GLU A 113 3.09 -2.40 -20.13
N ALA A 114 4.04 -1.65 -19.57
CA ALA A 114 3.96 -0.21 -19.50
C ALA A 114 3.94 0.46 -20.88
N PHE A 115 4.80 0.02 -21.82
CA PHE A 115 4.79 0.52 -23.18
C PHE A 115 3.49 0.16 -23.93
N ALA A 116 2.91 -1.01 -23.65
CA ALA A 116 1.66 -1.42 -24.27
C ALA A 116 0.44 -0.56 -23.87
N VAL A 117 0.51 0.15 -22.74
CA VAL A 117 -0.51 1.11 -22.28
C VAL A 117 -0.10 2.57 -22.49
N GLY A 118 0.97 2.84 -23.25
CA GLY A 118 1.35 4.17 -23.71
C GLY A 118 2.43 4.88 -22.89
N ARG A 119 3.10 4.20 -21.93
CA ARG A 119 4.30 4.75 -21.27
C ARG A 119 5.39 4.97 -22.31
N GLN A 120 6.04 6.14 -22.28
CA GLN A 120 7.06 6.48 -23.28
C GLN A 120 8.47 6.05 -22.87
N THR A 121 8.79 6.11 -21.59
CA THR A 121 10.13 5.84 -21.08
C THR A 121 10.11 5.09 -19.76
N ILE A 122 11.03 4.15 -19.62
CA ILE A 122 11.41 3.55 -18.32
C ILE A 122 12.93 3.60 -18.26
N GLU A 123 13.46 4.43 -17.36
CA GLU A 123 14.89 4.70 -17.30
C GLU A 123 15.62 3.89 -16.22
N ASN A 124 14.87 3.16 -15.37
CA ASN A 124 15.48 2.35 -14.34
C ASN A 124 16.06 1.03 -14.93
N PRO A 125 17.19 0.53 -14.38
CA PRO A 125 17.86 -0.66 -14.90
C PRO A 125 17.09 -1.97 -14.67
N LEU A 126 16.01 -1.95 -13.88
CA LEU A 126 15.13 -3.11 -13.68
C LEU A 126 14.21 -3.34 -14.88
N ASN A 127 14.01 -2.35 -15.74
CA ASN A 127 13.01 -2.36 -16.81
C ASN A 127 11.60 -2.68 -16.28
N GLN A 128 11.22 -2.02 -15.19
CA GLN A 128 9.95 -2.19 -14.50
C GLN A 128 9.36 -0.84 -14.11
N ILE A 129 8.04 -0.82 -13.95
CA ILE A 129 7.32 0.20 -13.21
C ILE A 129 6.59 -0.48 -12.05
N TRP A 130 6.73 0.04 -10.85
CA TRP A 130 5.96 -0.41 -9.71
C TRP A 130 4.75 0.51 -9.62
N ALA A 131 3.67 0.04 -10.23
CA ALA A 131 2.34 0.60 -10.06
C ALA A 131 1.87 0.31 -8.63
N GLU A 132 0.68 0.74 -8.31
CA GLU A 132 0.18 0.54 -6.97
C GLU A 132 -1.25 0.04 -6.99
N ALA A 133 -1.60 -0.70 -5.93
CA ALA A 133 -2.95 -1.16 -5.69
C ALA A 133 -3.30 -1.03 -4.20
N ILE A 134 -4.59 -1.01 -3.94
CA ILE A 134 -5.16 -1.13 -2.60
C ILE A 134 -5.90 -2.46 -2.56
N LEU A 135 -5.48 -3.34 -1.64
CA LEU A 135 -6.10 -4.64 -1.44
C LEU A 135 -6.86 -4.64 -0.12
N GLU A 136 -8.12 -5.07 -0.12
CA GLU A 136 -8.80 -5.46 1.11
C GLU A 136 -8.57 -6.93 1.35
N ILE A 137 -7.88 -7.24 2.44
CA ILE A 137 -7.61 -8.63 2.84
C ILE A 137 -8.45 -9.02 4.03
N GLN A 138 -9.02 -10.23 3.98
CA GLN A 138 -9.68 -10.88 5.09
C GLN A 138 -8.73 -11.88 5.74
N PRO A 139 -8.34 -11.70 7.01
CA PRO A 139 -7.58 -12.70 7.76
C PRO A 139 -8.30 -14.05 7.83
N VAL A 140 -7.59 -15.15 7.56
CA VAL A 140 -8.13 -16.51 7.58
C VAL A 140 -7.24 -17.42 8.41
N GLY A 141 -7.81 -18.04 9.44
CA GLY A 141 -7.06 -18.90 10.36
C GLY A 141 -5.93 -18.13 11.05
N MET A 142 -4.75 -18.73 11.17
CA MET A 142 -3.59 -18.14 11.85
C MET A 142 -2.53 -17.56 10.89
N SER A 143 -2.55 -17.90 9.59
CA SER A 143 -1.45 -17.56 8.68
C SER A 143 -1.87 -17.41 7.21
N SER A 144 -3.14 -17.20 6.95
CA SER A 144 -3.66 -16.98 5.60
C SER A 144 -4.48 -15.71 5.53
N ALA A 145 -4.68 -15.21 4.32
CA ALA A 145 -5.63 -14.16 4.01
C ALA A 145 -6.28 -14.43 2.64
N SER A 146 -7.48 -13.89 2.44
CA SER A 146 -8.14 -13.82 1.14
C SER A 146 -8.25 -12.36 0.72
N ILE A 147 -7.92 -12.04 -0.52
CA ILE A 147 -8.26 -10.74 -1.10
C ILE A 147 -9.76 -10.79 -1.39
N VAL A 148 -10.51 -9.84 -0.83
CA VAL A 148 -11.98 -9.79 -0.96
C VAL A 148 -12.44 -8.60 -1.78
N TRP A 149 -11.59 -7.59 -1.92
CA TRP A 149 -11.76 -6.44 -2.81
C TRP A 149 -10.39 -5.90 -3.19
N GLU A 150 -10.27 -5.31 -4.39
CA GLU A 150 -9.04 -4.70 -4.87
C GLU A 150 -9.34 -3.55 -5.83
N TRP A 151 -8.48 -2.53 -5.78
CA TRP A 151 -8.44 -1.39 -6.68
C TRP A 151 -7.01 -1.19 -7.17
N HIS A 152 -6.83 -1.02 -8.48
CA HIS A 152 -5.52 -0.91 -9.11
C HIS A 152 -5.38 0.40 -9.86
N ILE A 153 -4.34 1.18 -9.58
CA ILE A 153 -4.01 2.35 -10.41
C ILE A 153 -3.90 1.98 -11.89
N TRP A 154 -3.48 0.75 -12.17
CA TRP A 154 -3.30 0.25 -13.53
C TRP A 154 -4.58 0.20 -14.36
N ASP A 155 -5.73 0.15 -13.74
CA ASP A 155 -7.04 0.14 -14.40
C ASP A 155 -7.54 1.56 -14.74
N HIS A 156 -6.89 2.59 -14.19
CA HIS A 156 -7.30 4.00 -14.28
C HIS A 156 -6.29 4.86 -15.04
N LEU A 157 -5.71 4.33 -16.12
CA LEU A 157 -4.67 5.01 -16.89
C LEU A 157 -5.23 5.84 -18.04
N ILE A 158 -4.56 6.94 -18.36
CA ILE A 158 -4.75 7.74 -19.59
C ILE A 158 -3.40 8.10 -20.20
N GLN A 159 -3.39 8.34 -21.53
CA GLN A 159 -2.27 8.88 -22.27
C GLN A 159 -2.77 9.67 -23.48
N ASP A 160 -2.03 10.67 -23.92
CA ASP A 160 -2.36 11.53 -25.09
C ASP A 160 -1.33 11.43 -26.22
N VAL A 161 -0.46 10.41 -26.19
CA VAL A 161 0.71 10.30 -27.06
C VAL A 161 0.43 9.48 -28.31
N ASP A 162 -0.22 8.32 -28.16
CA ASP A 162 -0.47 7.40 -29.28
C ASP A 162 -1.94 6.97 -29.35
N PRO A 163 -2.70 7.47 -30.36
CA PRO A 163 -4.11 7.12 -30.50
C PRO A 163 -4.38 5.66 -30.91
N SER A 164 -3.34 4.91 -31.25
CA SER A 164 -3.47 3.48 -31.58
C SER A 164 -3.37 2.57 -30.35
N LEU A 165 -2.91 3.11 -29.21
CA LEU A 165 -2.77 2.38 -27.96
C LEU A 165 -4.03 2.54 -27.07
N PRO A 166 -4.23 1.64 -26.12
CA PRO A 166 -5.30 1.77 -25.12
C PRO A 166 -5.19 3.08 -24.32
N ASN A 167 -6.29 3.48 -23.66
CA ASN A 167 -6.35 4.61 -22.75
C ASN A 167 -6.00 5.97 -23.40
N TYR A 168 -6.10 6.07 -24.74
CA TYR A 168 -5.89 7.35 -25.42
C TYR A 168 -7.02 8.32 -25.13
N GLY A 169 -6.68 9.53 -24.67
CA GLY A 169 -7.64 10.57 -24.37
C GLY A 169 -7.01 11.92 -24.09
N ILE A 170 -7.85 12.92 -23.83
CA ILE A 170 -7.40 14.27 -23.46
C ILE A 170 -7.24 14.30 -21.94
N ILE A 171 -6.01 14.29 -21.43
CA ILE A 171 -5.70 14.17 -20.00
C ILE A 171 -6.46 15.21 -19.18
N SER A 172 -6.54 16.46 -19.65
CA SER A 172 -7.21 17.54 -18.90
C SER A 172 -8.74 17.41 -18.79
N GLU A 173 -9.36 16.49 -19.54
CA GLU A 173 -10.79 16.18 -19.49
C GLU A 173 -11.11 15.00 -18.56
N HIS A 174 -10.08 14.33 -18.05
CA HIS A 174 -10.19 13.11 -17.26
C HIS A 174 -9.38 13.20 -15.95
N PRO A 175 -9.81 14.04 -14.99
CA PRO A 175 -9.11 14.18 -13.70
C PRO A 175 -9.18 12.90 -12.84
N GLU A 176 -10.11 11.99 -13.15
CA GLU A 176 -10.25 10.68 -12.51
C GLU A 176 -9.22 9.65 -12.98
N LEU A 177 -8.50 9.93 -14.09
CA LEU A 177 -7.52 9.02 -14.68
C LEU A 177 -6.08 9.47 -14.38
N GLN A 178 -5.18 8.50 -14.45
CA GLN A 178 -3.76 8.69 -14.17
C GLN A 178 -2.96 8.76 -15.47
N ASP A 179 -2.35 9.92 -15.75
CA ASP A 179 -1.41 10.02 -16.87
C ASP A 179 -0.23 9.08 -16.68
N ILE A 180 -0.17 8.01 -17.50
CA ILE A 180 0.89 7.01 -17.42
C ILE A 180 2.28 7.61 -17.70
N ASN A 181 2.37 8.77 -18.33
CA ASN A 181 3.62 9.46 -18.65
C ASN A 181 4.02 10.51 -17.60
N TYR A 182 3.18 10.81 -16.63
CA TYR A 182 3.53 11.74 -15.57
C TYR A 182 4.47 11.09 -14.54
N GLY A 183 5.54 11.80 -14.21
CA GLY A 183 6.54 11.34 -13.26
C GLY A 183 7.48 10.25 -13.78
N SER A 184 8.55 9.99 -13.04
CA SER A 184 9.53 8.95 -13.34
C SER A 184 9.11 7.60 -12.75
N ALA A 185 9.45 6.50 -13.43
CA ALA A 185 9.38 5.16 -12.84
C ALA A 185 10.78 4.80 -12.29
N GLY A 186 10.94 5.00 -10.98
CA GLY A 186 12.23 4.89 -10.29
C GLY A 186 13.00 6.22 -10.27
N LEU A 187 13.79 6.40 -9.23
CA LEU A 187 14.41 7.68 -8.91
C LEU A 187 15.90 7.74 -9.30
N GLY A 188 16.23 7.31 -10.50
CA GLY A 188 17.56 7.49 -11.08
C GLY A 188 18.60 6.44 -10.68
N PRO A 189 19.90 6.67 -10.91
CA PRO A 189 20.92 5.64 -10.78
C PRO A 189 21.07 5.09 -9.35
N PRO A 190 21.27 3.79 -9.20
CA PRO A 190 21.22 3.05 -7.91
C PRO A 190 22.35 3.36 -6.94
N THR A 191 23.20 4.33 -7.23
CA THR A 191 24.51 4.49 -6.54
C THR A 191 24.44 5.14 -5.16
N THR A 192 23.29 5.63 -4.70
CA THR A 192 23.20 6.42 -3.45
C THR A 192 22.06 6.04 -2.51
N ARG A 193 21.28 5.02 -2.80
CA ARG A 193 20.08 4.67 -2.01
C ARG A 193 20.17 3.30 -1.35
N PRO A 194 19.69 3.17 -0.09
CA PRO A 194 19.39 1.87 0.47
C PRO A 194 18.36 1.16 -0.42
N GLY A 195 18.63 -0.08 -0.84
CA GLY A 195 17.73 -0.88 -1.67
C GLY A 195 18.14 -1.02 -3.13
N GLY A 196 18.97 -0.12 -3.67
CA GLY A 196 19.47 -0.22 -5.07
C GLY A 196 18.52 0.42 -6.09
N ALA A 197 18.42 -0.19 -7.27
CA ALA A 197 17.51 0.25 -8.32
C ALA A 197 16.04 -0.03 -7.95
N ASP A 198 15.15 0.86 -8.31
CA ASP A 198 13.72 0.76 -8.05
C ASP A 198 12.90 1.10 -9.31
N GLY A 199 11.62 0.75 -9.29
CA GLY A 199 10.63 1.09 -10.30
C GLY A 199 9.50 1.96 -9.75
N ASP A 200 9.69 2.56 -8.60
CA ASP A 200 8.71 3.35 -7.86
C ASP A 200 8.14 4.48 -8.71
N TRP A 201 6.82 4.55 -8.82
CA TRP A 201 6.15 5.53 -9.65
C TRP A 201 5.33 6.54 -8.84
N LYS A 202 4.28 6.09 -8.17
CA LYS A 202 3.36 6.96 -7.41
C LYS A 202 3.80 7.17 -5.96
N HIS A 203 4.34 6.14 -5.33
CA HIS A 203 4.74 6.12 -3.93
C HIS A 203 3.58 6.48 -2.99
N LEU A 204 2.53 5.66 -2.99
CA LEU A 204 1.45 5.82 -2.01
C LEU A 204 2.01 5.66 -0.60
N ASN A 205 1.61 6.52 0.35
CA ASN A 205 2.25 6.50 1.66
C ASN A 205 1.31 6.72 2.85
N ALA A 206 0.03 6.93 2.63
CA ALA A 206 -0.99 6.93 3.67
C ALA A 206 -2.32 6.47 3.09
N ILE A 207 -3.13 5.78 3.90
CA ILE A 207 -4.48 5.34 3.57
C ILE A 207 -5.38 5.58 4.78
N ALA A 208 -6.62 5.95 4.54
CA ALA A 208 -7.65 6.10 5.57
C ALA A 208 -9.01 5.73 5.01
N TYR A 209 -9.86 5.15 5.84
CA TYR A 209 -11.22 4.76 5.50
C TYR A 209 -12.26 5.63 6.21
N ASN A 210 -13.27 6.03 5.47
CA ASN A 210 -14.44 6.71 6.00
C ASN A 210 -15.64 5.77 5.97
N GLU A 211 -16.02 5.27 7.14
CA GLU A 211 -17.13 4.32 7.29
C GLU A 211 -18.49 4.91 6.90
N ASP A 212 -18.73 6.20 7.21
CA ASP A 212 -20.01 6.85 6.92
C ASP A 212 -20.28 7.01 5.42
N LEU A 213 -19.24 7.20 4.63
CA LEU A 213 -19.30 7.41 3.19
C LEU A 213 -18.89 6.17 2.38
N ASP A 214 -18.39 5.15 3.04
CA ASP A 214 -17.75 3.97 2.42
C ASP A 214 -16.71 4.37 1.36
N GLN A 215 -15.78 5.26 1.76
CA GLN A 215 -14.76 5.82 0.89
C GLN A 215 -13.37 5.60 1.46
N ILE A 216 -12.42 5.40 0.56
CA ILE A 216 -10.99 5.32 0.89
C ILE A 216 -10.30 6.58 0.39
N ALA A 217 -9.56 7.25 1.27
CA ALA A 217 -8.65 8.33 0.91
C ALA A 217 -7.20 7.84 1.00
N PHE A 218 -6.37 8.16 0.02
CA PHE A 218 -4.95 7.84 0.04
C PHE A 218 -4.10 8.94 -0.60
N SER A 219 -2.83 9.00 -0.23
CA SER A 219 -1.90 10.01 -0.71
C SER A 219 -0.80 9.42 -1.57
N SER A 220 -0.41 10.15 -2.62
CA SER A 220 0.71 9.86 -3.51
C SER A 220 1.82 10.88 -3.30
N ARG A 221 2.97 10.43 -2.76
CA ARG A 221 4.11 11.29 -2.47
C ARG A 221 4.77 11.85 -3.73
N ASN A 222 4.93 11.03 -4.76
CA ASN A 222 5.68 11.42 -5.96
C ASN A 222 4.85 12.29 -6.91
N HIS A 223 3.52 12.35 -6.72
CA HIS A 223 2.62 13.15 -7.53
C HIS A 223 2.02 14.34 -6.78
N ASP A 224 2.31 14.48 -5.46
CA ASP A 224 1.77 15.54 -4.60
C ASP A 224 0.23 15.59 -4.60
N GLU A 225 -0.43 14.42 -4.65
CA GLU A 225 -1.87 14.27 -4.83
C GLU A 225 -2.50 13.45 -3.70
N ILE A 226 -3.78 13.71 -3.47
CA ILE A 226 -4.66 12.91 -2.61
C ILE A 226 -5.82 12.42 -3.48
N TYR A 227 -6.12 11.13 -3.36
CA TYR A 227 -7.21 10.47 -4.07
C TYR A 227 -8.31 10.05 -3.09
N ILE A 228 -9.53 10.06 -3.58
CA ILE A 228 -10.69 9.49 -2.88
C ILE A 228 -11.37 8.54 -3.86
N ILE A 229 -11.55 7.29 -3.44
CA ILE A 229 -12.22 6.24 -4.22
C ILE A 229 -13.43 5.70 -3.48
N ASP A 230 -14.42 5.23 -4.23
CA ASP A 230 -15.65 4.62 -3.70
C ASP A 230 -15.39 3.15 -3.38
N HIS A 231 -15.38 2.81 -2.09
CA HIS A 231 -15.15 1.44 -1.63
C HIS A 231 -16.42 0.58 -1.66
N SER A 232 -17.60 1.20 -1.81
CA SER A 232 -18.88 0.47 -1.92
C SER A 232 -19.06 -0.30 -3.24
N THR A 233 -18.02 -0.29 -4.09
CA THR A 233 -17.96 -1.00 -5.36
C THR A 233 -17.63 -2.49 -5.18
N THR A 234 -18.03 -3.31 -6.15
CA THR A 234 -17.39 -4.61 -6.36
C THR A 234 -16.01 -4.41 -6.98
N THR A 235 -15.11 -5.39 -6.89
CA THR A 235 -13.80 -5.34 -7.58
C THR A 235 -13.94 -5.06 -9.09
N GLN A 236 -14.98 -5.60 -9.74
CA GLN A 236 -15.22 -5.34 -11.15
C GLN A 236 -15.63 -3.88 -11.41
N GLU A 237 -16.43 -3.27 -10.56
CA GLU A 237 -16.79 -1.85 -10.66
C GLU A 237 -15.57 -0.97 -10.32
N ALA A 238 -14.79 -1.36 -9.33
CA ALA A 238 -13.55 -0.68 -8.92
C ALA A 238 -12.46 -0.65 -10.02
N SER A 239 -12.53 -1.52 -11.02
CA SER A 239 -11.65 -1.46 -12.20
C SER A 239 -12.15 -0.53 -13.30
N GLY A 240 -13.22 0.24 -13.06
CA GLY A 240 -13.84 1.14 -14.02
C GLY A 240 -14.28 2.46 -13.40
N HIS A 241 -15.22 3.13 -14.04
CA HIS A 241 -15.73 4.45 -13.64
C HIS A 241 -17.26 4.44 -13.52
N SER A 242 -17.80 3.37 -12.94
CA SER A 242 -19.25 3.22 -12.74
C SER A 242 -19.54 2.25 -11.61
N GLY A 243 -20.65 2.42 -10.94
CA GLY A 243 -21.06 1.58 -9.82
C GLY A 243 -20.76 2.23 -8.47
N GLY A 244 -20.88 1.44 -7.41
CA GLY A 244 -20.80 1.93 -6.05
C GLY A 244 -21.91 2.91 -5.67
N SER A 245 -21.82 3.47 -4.48
CA SER A 245 -22.78 4.45 -3.95
C SER A 245 -22.68 5.81 -4.64
N SER A 246 -21.52 6.16 -5.15
CA SER A 246 -21.29 7.38 -5.92
C SER A 246 -21.82 7.27 -7.35
N GLY A 247 -21.93 6.06 -7.89
CA GLY A 247 -22.21 5.76 -9.29
C GLY A 247 -21.05 6.03 -10.24
N MET A 248 -19.85 6.33 -9.70
CA MET A 248 -18.67 6.73 -10.48
C MET A 248 -17.56 5.69 -10.45
N GLY A 249 -17.71 4.61 -9.68
CA GLY A 249 -16.69 3.56 -9.53
C GLY A 249 -15.60 3.85 -8.53
#